data_2de74b8824e2a86ca984a97316cd0e8b
#
_entry.id   2de74b8824e2a86ca984a97316cd0e8b
#
_cell.length_a   1.000
_cell.length_b   1.000
_cell.length_c   1.000
_cell.angle_alpha   90.00
_cell.angle_beta   90.00
_cell.angle_gamma   90.00
#
_symmetry.space_group_name_H-M   'P 1'
#
loop_
_entity.id
_entity.type
_entity.pdbx_description
1 polymer ?
#
loop_
_entity_poly.entity_id
_entity_poly.type
_entity_poly.pdbx_seq_one_letter_code
_entity_poly.pdbx_strand_id
1 'polypeptide(L)'
;KGAQIVALGTGDGASIFAAEQGLEWTYENSRPGLNDFNIRVVSNSWGTNGDYDPSNVISQLTNKLTYENGVAVIFAASNSGGSGAEGDDDLRTNMYANTPSAISVAALTHDGGAVTSFSSRGWINQQHTWPDVGAPGRDIWATAPRATAIDASTRTQGDLYYMSISGTSMATPHIGGIATVLIDVAPSLGAAHYQYEDHDE
;
A
#
# COMPACT_ATOMS: atom_id res chain seq x y z
N LYS A 1 12.29 -14.80 0.12
CA LYS A 1 12.08 -16.27 0.17
C LYS A 1 11.74 -16.63 1.61
N GLY A 2 10.71 -17.47 1.80
CA GLY A 2 10.28 -17.92 3.12
C GLY A 2 8.95 -17.31 3.59
N ALA A 3 8.60 -16.11 3.18
CA ALA A 3 7.26 -15.57 3.46
C ALA A 3 6.18 -16.34 2.69
N GLN A 4 5.06 -16.57 3.35
CA GLN A 4 3.84 -17.11 2.73
C GLN A 4 2.96 -15.95 2.24
N ILE A 5 2.27 -16.15 1.15
CA ILE A 5 1.37 -15.13 0.57
C ILE A 5 -0.05 -15.68 0.58
N VAL A 6 -0.96 -14.90 1.17
CA VAL A 6 -2.41 -15.08 1.05
C VAL A 6 -2.89 -14.05 0.02
N ALA A 7 -3.34 -14.54 -1.13
CA ALA A 7 -3.83 -13.69 -2.20
C ALA A 7 -5.35 -13.52 -2.07
N LEU A 8 -5.82 -12.27 -1.91
CA LEU A 8 -7.23 -11.93 -1.90
C LEU A 8 -7.60 -11.32 -3.27
N GLY A 9 -8.36 -12.08 -4.06
CA GLY A 9 -8.76 -11.67 -5.39
C GLY A 9 -9.92 -10.67 -5.34
N THR A 10 -9.73 -9.48 -5.91
CA THR A 10 -10.75 -8.42 -6.01
C THR A 10 -11.35 -8.32 -7.42
N GLY A 11 -11.13 -9.32 -8.27
CA GLY A 11 -11.57 -9.34 -9.67
C GLY A 11 -10.63 -8.59 -10.62
N ASP A 12 -11.03 -8.46 -11.88
CA ASP A 12 -10.23 -7.83 -12.96
C ASP A 12 -10.22 -6.30 -12.92
N GLY A 13 -10.98 -5.69 -12.05
CA GLY A 13 -11.03 -4.25 -11.81
C GLY A 13 -11.03 -3.96 -10.32
N ALA A 14 -10.40 -2.87 -9.92
CA ALA A 14 -10.45 -2.41 -8.53
C ALA A 14 -11.90 -2.02 -8.17
N SER A 15 -12.64 -2.97 -7.61
CA SER A 15 -13.92 -2.70 -6.97
C SER A 15 -13.66 -2.35 -5.51
N ILE A 16 -14.06 -1.15 -5.11
CA ILE A 16 -13.92 -0.69 -3.73
C ILE A 16 -14.63 -1.63 -2.75
N PHE A 17 -15.78 -2.19 -3.12
CA PHE A 17 -16.50 -3.16 -2.29
C PHE A 17 -15.74 -4.47 -2.11
N ALA A 18 -15.08 -4.95 -3.17
CA ALA A 18 -14.26 -6.14 -3.06
C ALA A 18 -13.00 -5.89 -2.22
N ALA A 19 -12.45 -4.68 -2.28
CA ALA A 19 -11.33 -4.26 -1.44
C ALA A 19 -11.74 -4.17 0.05
N GLU A 20 -12.91 -3.61 0.34
CA GLU A 20 -13.50 -3.59 1.70
C GLU A 20 -13.67 -5.02 2.24
N GLN A 21 -14.29 -5.91 1.46
CA GLN A 21 -14.47 -7.32 1.84
C GLN A 21 -13.13 -8.02 2.08
N GLY A 22 -12.10 -7.72 1.28
CA GLY A 22 -10.76 -8.25 1.47
C GLY A 22 -10.11 -7.78 2.77
N LEU A 23 -10.24 -6.50 3.12
CA LEU A 23 -9.74 -5.97 4.39
C LEU A 23 -10.55 -6.48 5.58
N GLU A 24 -11.87 -6.60 5.46
CA GLU A 24 -12.73 -7.17 6.49
C GLU A 24 -12.35 -8.64 6.75
N TRP A 25 -12.19 -9.44 5.70
CA TRP A 25 -11.71 -10.82 5.83
C TRP A 25 -10.34 -10.88 6.50
N THR A 26 -9.44 -9.98 6.14
CA THR A 26 -8.11 -9.90 6.75
C THR A 26 -8.21 -9.56 8.24
N TYR A 27 -9.04 -8.58 8.60
CA TYR A 27 -9.27 -8.22 10.00
C TYR A 27 -9.79 -9.41 10.81
N GLU A 28 -10.81 -10.12 10.31
CA GLU A 28 -11.38 -11.29 10.98
C GLU A 28 -10.37 -12.42 11.16
N ASN A 29 -9.50 -12.64 10.17
CA ASN A 29 -8.54 -13.76 10.15
C ASN A 29 -7.14 -13.39 10.68
N SER A 30 -6.94 -12.16 11.16
CA SER A 30 -5.69 -11.72 11.80
C SER A 30 -5.85 -11.37 13.27
N ARG A 31 -7.04 -11.58 13.86
CA ARG A 31 -7.31 -11.28 15.26
C ARG A 31 -6.37 -12.07 16.19
N PRO A 32 -5.93 -11.50 17.31
CA PRO A 32 -5.18 -12.22 18.31
C PRO A 32 -5.88 -13.51 18.74
N GLY A 33 -5.18 -14.65 18.60
CA GLY A 33 -5.73 -15.97 18.90
C GLY A 33 -6.54 -16.64 17.79
N LEU A 34 -6.78 -15.97 16.66
CA LEU A 34 -7.50 -16.49 15.49
C LEU A 34 -6.68 -16.35 14.20
N ASN A 35 -5.41 -15.95 14.28
CA ASN A 35 -4.55 -15.72 13.13
C ASN A 35 -3.84 -17.00 12.67
N ASP A 36 -4.60 -17.95 12.15
CA ASP A 36 -4.07 -19.24 11.67
C ASP A 36 -3.13 -19.08 10.47
N PHE A 37 -3.30 -18.01 9.68
CA PHE A 37 -2.45 -17.69 8.54
C PHE A 37 -1.21 -16.89 8.94
N ASN A 38 -1.07 -16.48 10.20
CA ASN A 38 -0.01 -15.59 10.68
C ASN A 38 0.13 -14.33 9.83
N ILE A 39 -1.01 -13.69 9.52
CA ILE A 39 -1.04 -12.44 8.75
C ILE A 39 -0.39 -11.35 9.57
N ARG A 40 0.65 -10.72 9.03
CA ARG A 40 1.42 -9.66 9.69
C ARG A 40 1.55 -8.41 8.85
N VAL A 41 1.34 -8.53 7.54
CA VAL A 41 1.49 -7.43 6.57
C VAL A 41 0.37 -7.53 5.53
N VAL A 42 -0.24 -6.40 5.20
CA VAL A 42 -1.17 -6.26 4.08
C VAL A 42 -0.61 -5.24 3.11
N SER A 43 -0.52 -5.61 1.83
CA SER A 43 0.01 -4.77 0.75
C SER A 43 -1.10 -4.42 -0.22
N ASN A 44 -1.41 -3.12 -0.33
CA ASN A 44 -2.53 -2.57 -1.10
C ASN A 44 -2.00 -1.67 -2.21
N SER A 45 -1.92 -2.21 -3.44
CA SER A 45 -1.49 -1.45 -4.63
C SER A 45 -2.66 -0.82 -5.38
N TRP A 46 -3.63 -0.31 -4.65
CA TRP A 46 -4.87 0.30 -5.16
C TRP A 46 -5.31 1.48 -4.27
N GLY A 47 -6.28 2.26 -4.74
CA GLY A 47 -6.89 3.33 -3.99
C GLY A 47 -7.55 4.37 -4.87
N THR A 48 -7.93 5.48 -4.27
CA THR A 48 -8.45 6.67 -4.94
C THR A 48 -7.82 7.92 -4.35
N ASN A 49 -7.71 8.96 -5.16
CA ASN A 49 -7.16 10.23 -4.67
C ASN A 49 -8.18 10.93 -3.75
N GLY A 50 -7.68 11.52 -2.69
CA GLY A 50 -8.49 12.25 -1.73
C GLY A 50 -7.74 12.54 -0.45
N ASP A 51 -8.36 13.32 0.42
CA ASP A 51 -7.86 13.52 1.77
C ASP A 51 -8.30 12.38 2.70
N TYR A 52 -7.67 12.28 3.86
CA TYR A 52 -8.06 11.34 4.89
C TYR A 52 -9.50 11.58 5.35
N ASP A 53 -10.28 10.51 5.37
CA ASP A 53 -11.64 10.52 5.93
C ASP A 53 -11.74 9.46 7.02
N PRO A 54 -11.83 9.86 8.31
CA PRO A 54 -11.94 8.93 9.43
C PRO A 54 -13.27 8.16 9.44
N SER A 55 -14.29 8.63 8.71
CA SER A 55 -15.58 7.93 8.59
C SER A 55 -15.58 6.85 7.50
N ASN A 56 -14.56 6.84 6.64
CA ASN A 56 -14.44 5.87 5.57
C ASN A 56 -14.15 4.47 6.12
N VAL A 57 -14.89 3.46 5.64
CA VAL A 57 -14.78 2.07 6.12
C VAL A 57 -13.37 1.49 5.94
N ILE A 58 -12.69 1.80 4.81
CA ILE A 58 -11.33 1.32 4.56
C ILE A 58 -10.34 1.94 5.55
N SER A 59 -10.48 3.24 5.84
CA SER A 59 -9.65 3.92 6.86
C SER A 59 -9.89 3.31 8.25
N GLN A 60 -11.13 3.02 8.60
CA GLN A 60 -11.46 2.37 9.88
C GLN A 60 -10.90 0.96 9.98
N LEU A 61 -11.02 0.15 8.92
CA LEU A 61 -10.45 -1.20 8.87
C LEU A 61 -8.92 -1.17 8.92
N THR A 62 -8.30 -0.20 8.27
CA THR A 62 -6.85 0.02 8.34
C THR A 62 -6.39 0.30 9.77
N ASN A 63 -7.08 1.22 10.45
CA ASN A 63 -6.81 1.50 11.87
C ASN A 63 -6.99 0.26 12.75
N LYS A 64 -8.07 -0.49 12.58
CA LYS A 64 -8.31 -1.72 13.36
C LYS A 64 -7.27 -2.80 13.10
N LEU A 65 -6.90 -3.02 11.84
CA LEU A 65 -5.85 -3.98 11.49
C LEU A 65 -4.53 -3.64 12.19
N THR A 66 -4.17 -2.37 12.21
CA THR A 66 -2.91 -1.92 12.82
C THR A 66 -2.99 -1.93 14.33
N TYR A 67 -3.98 -1.28 14.92
CA TYR A 67 -4.01 -1.06 16.37
C TYR A 67 -4.54 -2.25 17.18
N GLU A 68 -5.50 -3.00 16.63
CA GLU A 68 -6.09 -4.13 17.35
C GLU A 68 -5.37 -5.46 17.02
N ASN A 69 -4.97 -5.66 15.75
CA ASN A 69 -4.43 -6.94 15.30
C ASN A 69 -2.90 -6.93 15.12
N GLY A 70 -2.25 -5.77 15.20
CA GLY A 70 -0.79 -5.64 15.01
C GLY A 70 -0.32 -5.96 13.59
N VAL A 71 -1.15 -5.67 12.59
CA VAL A 71 -0.86 -5.90 11.17
C VAL A 71 -0.37 -4.61 10.52
N ALA A 72 0.77 -4.64 9.87
CA ALA A 72 1.26 -3.51 9.10
C ALA A 72 0.45 -3.38 7.79
N VAL A 73 -0.26 -2.27 7.63
CA VAL A 73 -1.08 -2.00 6.43
C VAL A 73 -0.35 -0.99 5.54
N ILE A 74 -0.06 -1.40 4.31
CA ILE A 74 0.77 -0.64 3.38
C ILE A 74 -0.05 -0.28 2.15
N PHE A 75 -0.01 0.99 1.74
CA PHE A 75 -0.69 1.49 0.55
C PHE A 75 0.24 2.21 -0.42
N ALA A 76 -0.10 2.11 -1.70
CA ALA A 76 0.51 2.92 -2.74
C ALA A 76 0.08 4.39 -2.60
N ALA A 77 1.02 5.34 -2.70
CA ALA A 77 0.76 6.77 -2.51
C ALA A 77 -0.07 7.41 -3.64
N SER A 78 -0.28 6.74 -4.74
CA SER A 78 -0.89 7.18 -6.00
C SER A 78 0.13 7.61 -7.07
N ASN A 79 -0.36 7.64 -8.33
CA ASN A 79 0.45 7.94 -9.52
C ASN A 79 0.04 9.27 -10.19
N SER A 80 -0.42 10.22 -9.40
CA SER A 80 -0.93 11.50 -9.91
C SER A 80 0.13 12.61 -9.98
N GLY A 81 1.37 12.31 -9.55
CA GLY A 81 2.48 13.27 -9.57
C GLY A 81 2.28 14.40 -8.57
N GLY A 82 2.42 15.63 -9.04
CA GLY A 82 2.38 16.83 -8.22
C GLY A 82 3.78 17.30 -7.80
N SER A 83 3.88 18.57 -7.44
CA SER A 83 5.10 19.16 -6.91
C SER A 83 5.17 19.13 -5.38
N GLY A 84 4.02 18.97 -4.73
CA GLY A 84 3.84 19.18 -3.31
C GLY A 84 3.87 20.64 -2.91
N ALA A 85 3.93 21.57 -3.88
CA ALA A 85 3.96 22.99 -3.62
C ALA A 85 2.59 23.53 -3.19
N GLU A 86 2.60 24.65 -2.49
CA GLU A 86 1.39 25.40 -2.14
C GLU A 86 0.64 25.83 -3.43
N GLY A 87 -0.68 25.57 -3.48
CA GLY A 87 -1.50 25.82 -4.66
C GLY A 87 -1.56 24.68 -5.68
N ASP A 88 -0.98 23.53 -5.38
CA ASP A 88 -1.20 22.28 -6.12
C ASP A 88 -2.51 21.65 -5.62
N ASP A 89 -3.63 22.21 -6.09
CA ASP A 89 -4.98 22.01 -5.53
C ASP A 89 -5.58 20.63 -5.78
N ASP A 90 -4.91 19.77 -6.53
CA ASP A 90 -5.43 18.45 -6.80
C ASP A 90 -5.14 17.51 -5.61
N LEU A 91 -6.19 16.84 -5.13
CA LEU A 91 -6.12 15.72 -4.20
C LEU A 91 -5.37 14.55 -4.85
N ARG A 92 -4.05 14.65 -4.91
CA ARG A 92 -3.20 13.76 -5.72
C ARG A 92 -2.65 12.57 -4.95
N THR A 93 -2.96 12.46 -3.67
CA THR A 93 -2.55 11.31 -2.84
C THR A 93 -3.69 10.34 -2.65
N ASN A 94 -3.35 9.09 -2.42
CA ASN A 94 -4.31 8.04 -2.11
C ASN A 94 -4.90 8.28 -0.72
N MET A 95 -6.21 8.53 -0.64
CA MET A 95 -6.89 8.82 0.62
C MET A 95 -6.73 7.72 1.69
N TYR A 96 -6.58 6.47 1.28
CA TYR A 96 -6.38 5.36 2.21
C TYR A 96 -4.95 5.30 2.73
N ALA A 97 -3.98 5.72 1.89
CA ALA A 97 -2.59 5.87 2.29
C ALA A 97 -2.38 7.03 3.27
N ASN A 98 -3.29 8.02 3.28
CA ASN A 98 -3.29 9.14 4.22
C ASN A 98 -3.86 8.74 5.60
N THR A 99 -4.34 7.51 5.79
CA THR A 99 -4.77 7.02 7.10
C THR A 99 -3.56 6.98 8.04
N PRO A 100 -3.63 7.58 9.25
CA PRO A 100 -2.49 7.72 10.15
C PRO A 100 -1.77 6.42 10.53
N SER A 101 -2.48 5.29 10.49
CA SER A 101 -1.94 3.96 10.79
C SER A 101 -1.40 3.21 9.56
N ALA A 102 -1.59 3.76 8.37
CA ALA A 102 -1.08 3.17 7.13
C ALA A 102 0.38 3.57 6.89
N ILE A 103 1.06 2.77 6.08
CA ILE A 103 2.37 3.11 5.53
C ILE A 103 2.17 3.48 4.06
N SER A 104 2.37 4.74 3.72
CA SER A 104 2.25 5.30 2.37
C SER A 104 3.56 5.17 1.60
N VAL A 105 3.53 4.61 0.39
CA VAL A 105 4.74 4.28 -0.37
C VAL A 105 4.84 5.06 -1.68
N ALA A 106 5.88 5.87 -1.80
CA ALA A 106 6.26 6.56 -3.03
C ALA A 106 7.05 5.64 -3.99
N ALA A 107 6.99 5.94 -5.29
CA ALA A 107 7.78 5.27 -6.30
C ALA A 107 9.10 6.01 -6.56
N LEU A 108 10.20 5.28 -6.38
CA LEU A 108 11.53 5.74 -6.76
C LEU A 108 11.93 5.20 -8.15
N THR A 109 12.95 5.81 -8.72
CA THR A 109 13.67 5.25 -9.88
C THR A 109 14.24 3.87 -9.54
N HIS A 110 14.56 3.08 -10.56
CA HIS A 110 15.03 1.70 -10.37
C HIS A 110 16.27 1.60 -9.46
N ASP A 111 17.14 2.60 -9.52
CA ASP A 111 18.34 2.72 -8.68
C ASP A 111 18.07 3.31 -7.29
N GLY A 112 16.82 3.72 -7.01
CA GLY A 112 16.43 4.35 -5.76
C GLY A 112 16.91 5.80 -5.61
N GLY A 113 17.52 6.39 -6.65
CA GLY A 113 18.19 7.70 -6.55
C GLY A 113 17.25 8.91 -6.55
N ALA A 114 16.03 8.78 -7.06
CA ALA A 114 15.07 9.89 -7.15
C ALA A 114 13.62 9.43 -7.09
N VAL A 115 12.75 10.30 -6.61
CA VAL A 115 11.29 10.10 -6.71
C VAL A 115 10.86 10.28 -8.16
N THR A 116 10.09 9.31 -8.69
CA THR A 116 9.60 9.38 -10.07
C THR A 116 8.63 10.54 -10.27
N SER A 117 8.54 11.05 -11.51
CA SER A 117 7.67 12.19 -11.82
C SER A 117 6.18 11.88 -11.63
N PHE A 118 5.79 10.62 -11.75
CA PHE A 118 4.40 10.20 -11.57
C PHE A 118 4.03 9.94 -10.11
N SER A 119 4.99 9.70 -9.21
CA SER A 119 4.68 9.40 -7.81
C SER A 119 4.03 10.60 -7.12
N SER A 120 2.90 10.37 -6.48
CA SER A 120 2.28 11.39 -5.65
C SER A 120 3.18 11.76 -4.47
N ARG A 121 3.19 13.04 -4.09
CA ARG A 121 4.11 13.61 -3.10
C ARG A 121 3.43 14.23 -1.88
N GLY A 122 2.10 14.38 -1.93
CA GLY A 122 1.37 15.10 -0.90
C GLY A 122 1.52 16.63 -1.00
N TRP A 123 1.04 17.34 0.00
CA TRP A 123 1.09 18.82 0.06
C TRP A 123 2.03 19.31 1.14
N ILE A 124 2.71 20.41 0.84
CA ILE A 124 3.76 20.97 1.72
C ILE A 124 3.27 21.32 3.13
N ASN A 125 1.99 21.68 3.26
CA ASN A 125 1.40 22.10 4.54
C ASN A 125 0.55 21.00 5.20
N GLN A 126 0.51 19.79 4.63
CA GLN A 126 -0.30 18.66 5.10
C GLN A 126 0.56 17.40 5.20
N GLN A 127 1.31 17.28 6.27
CA GLN A 127 2.28 16.18 6.46
C GLN A 127 1.63 14.80 6.40
N HIS A 128 0.38 14.67 6.85
CA HIS A 128 -0.36 13.40 6.80
C HIS A 128 -0.60 12.89 5.36
N THR A 129 -0.42 13.74 4.35
CA THR A 129 -0.54 13.35 2.94
C THR A 129 0.80 12.94 2.32
N TRP A 130 1.92 13.09 3.04
CA TRP A 130 3.22 12.74 2.52
C TRP A 130 3.43 11.23 2.56
N PRO A 131 4.03 10.63 1.51
CA PRO A 131 4.48 9.26 1.61
C PRO A 131 5.52 9.09 2.72
N ASP A 132 5.39 8.02 3.50
CA ASP A 132 6.29 7.72 4.63
C ASP A 132 7.63 7.19 4.15
N VAL A 133 7.62 6.45 3.04
CA VAL A 133 8.80 5.73 2.53
C VAL A 133 8.74 5.61 1.01
N GLY A 134 9.89 5.46 0.38
CA GLY A 134 10.00 5.19 -1.04
C GLY A 134 10.67 3.86 -1.35
N ALA A 135 10.25 3.24 -2.44
CA ALA A 135 10.87 2.03 -2.97
C ALA A 135 10.90 2.06 -4.51
N PRO A 136 11.74 1.25 -5.16
CA PRO A 136 11.76 1.17 -6.61
C PRO A 136 10.38 0.85 -7.18
N GLY A 137 9.90 1.74 -8.06
CA GLY A 137 8.57 1.63 -8.69
C GLY A 137 8.58 1.94 -10.18
N ARG A 138 9.76 2.17 -10.77
CA ARG A 138 9.92 2.44 -12.20
C ARG A 138 10.55 1.25 -12.89
N ASP A 139 9.93 0.82 -14.01
CA ASP A 139 10.40 -0.26 -14.88
C ASP A 139 10.67 -1.57 -14.12
N ILE A 140 9.74 -1.94 -13.25
CA ILE A 140 9.83 -3.13 -12.40
C ILE A 140 9.39 -4.36 -13.16
N TRP A 141 10.31 -5.31 -13.32
CA TRP A 141 10.06 -6.60 -13.94
C TRP A 141 9.47 -7.60 -12.96
N ALA A 142 8.35 -8.19 -13.35
CA ALA A 142 7.68 -9.24 -12.59
C ALA A 142 7.03 -10.27 -13.52
N THR A 143 6.56 -11.36 -12.95
CA THR A 143 5.80 -12.37 -13.68
C THR A 143 4.50 -11.78 -14.21
N ALA A 144 4.22 -12.02 -15.49
CA ALA A 144 2.99 -11.57 -16.13
C ALA A 144 1.81 -12.48 -15.75
N PRO A 145 0.70 -11.94 -15.23
CA PRO A 145 -0.51 -12.71 -15.04
C PRO A 145 -1.11 -13.06 -16.41
N ARG A 146 -1.69 -14.24 -16.52
CA ARG A 146 -2.33 -14.67 -17.77
C ARG A 146 -3.78 -14.23 -17.82
N ALA A 147 -4.23 -13.82 -19.01
CA ALA A 147 -5.62 -13.50 -19.31
C ALA A 147 -6.23 -12.39 -18.41
N THR A 148 -5.45 -11.37 -18.08
CA THR A 148 -5.93 -10.20 -17.35
C THR A 148 -5.88 -8.95 -18.23
N ALA A 149 -6.60 -7.89 -17.83
CA ALA A 149 -6.58 -6.60 -18.53
C ALA A 149 -5.17 -5.98 -18.55
N ILE A 150 -4.39 -6.15 -17.50
CA ILE A 150 -2.99 -5.71 -17.42
C ILE A 150 -2.13 -6.43 -18.44
N ASP A 151 -2.30 -7.75 -18.58
CA ASP A 151 -1.57 -8.56 -19.56
C ASP A 151 -1.78 -8.06 -20.99
N ALA A 152 -3.03 -7.76 -21.35
CA ALA A 152 -3.37 -7.27 -22.68
C ALA A 152 -2.75 -5.89 -23.01
N SER A 153 -2.59 -5.02 -22.01
CA SER A 153 -2.14 -3.63 -22.20
C SER A 153 -0.63 -3.42 -22.03
N THR A 154 0.07 -4.30 -21.32
CA THR A 154 1.46 -4.08 -20.88
C THR A 154 2.44 -5.16 -21.31
N ARG A 155 1.96 -6.20 -21.98
CA ARG A 155 2.83 -7.30 -22.44
C ARG A 155 3.90 -6.78 -23.39
N THR A 156 5.13 -6.87 -22.97
CA THR A 156 6.27 -6.58 -23.83
C THR A 156 6.34 -7.62 -24.95
N GLN A 157 6.41 -7.17 -26.20
CA GLN A 157 6.40 -8.03 -27.36
C GLN A 157 7.49 -9.09 -27.27
N GLY A 158 7.11 -10.37 -27.19
CA GLY A 158 8.00 -11.52 -27.18
C GLY A 158 8.24 -12.20 -25.85
N ASP A 159 7.86 -11.61 -24.71
CA ASP A 159 7.95 -12.30 -23.42
C ASP A 159 6.54 -12.76 -22.96
N LEU A 160 6.40 -14.07 -22.80
CA LEU A 160 5.13 -14.69 -22.39
C LEU A 160 4.98 -14.81 -20.86
N TYR A 161 6.05 -14.58 -20.10
CA TYR A 161 6.09 -14.90 -18.67
C TYR A 161 6.38 -13.71 -17.78
N TYR A 162 6.99 -12.66 -18.33
CA TYR A 162 7.40 -11.47 -17.61
C TYR A 162 6.89 -10.20 -18.26
N MET A 163 6.67 -9.19 -17.44
CA MET A 163 6.32 -7.85 -17.91
C MET A 163 7.03 -6.81 -17.07
N SER A 164 7.25 -5.63 -17.63
CA SER A 164 7.76 -4.47 -16.92
C SER A 164 6.71 -3.39 -16.87
N ILE A 165 6.38 -2.94 -15.66
CA ILE A 165 5.44 -1.83 -15.43
C ILE A 165 5.98 -0.88 -14.37
N SER A 166 5.44 0.33 -14.36
CA SER A 166 5.83 1.39 -13.42
C SER A 166 4.62 1.89 -12.64
N GLY A 167 4.82 2.21 -11.38
CA GLY A 167 3.80 2.74 -10.49
C GLY A 167 4.21 2.67 -9.02
N THR A 168 3.56 3.45 -8.17
CA THR A 168 3.62 3.27 -6.72
C THR A 168 3.12 1.88 -6.31
N SER A 169 2.24 1.28 -7.13
CA SER A 169 1.80 -0.11 -7.01
C SER A 169 2.93 -1.14 -7.05
N MET A 170 4.04 -0.83 -7.74
CA MET A 170 5.23 -1.69 -7.81
C MET A 170 6.17 -1.44 -6.65
N ALA A 171 6.21 -0.22 -6.12
CA ALA A 171 6.98 0.14 -4.94
C ALA A 171 6.42 -0.48 -3.66
N THR A 172 5.10 -0.49 -3.52
CA THR A 172 4.37 -0.96 -2.34
C THR A 172 4.75 -2.38 -1.89
N PRO A 173 4.78 -3.40 -2.76
CA PRO A 173 5.14 -4.76 -2.37
C PRO A 173 6.62 -4.92 -1.97
N HIS A 174 7.53 -4.02 -2.40
CA HIS A 174 8.89 -4.00 -1.89
C HIS A 174 8.92 -3.69 -0.39
N ILE A 175 8.15 -2.67 0.02
CA ILE A 175 8.01 -2.32 1.44
C ILE A 175 7.31 -3.44 2.20
N GLY A 176 6.28 -4.08 1.61
CA GLY A 176 5.64 -5.26 2.18
C GLY A 176 6.64 -6.39 2.46
N GLY A 177 7.52 -6.67 1.52
CA GLY A 177 8.58 -7.65 1.68
C GLY A 177 9.58 -7.28 2.78
N ILE A 178 9.99 -6.01 2.85
CA ILE A 178 10.89 -5.49 3.90
C ILE A 178 10.22 -5.59 5.26
N ALA A 179 8.97 -5.15 5.41
CA ALA A 179 8.21 -5.23 6.65
C ALA A 179 8.11 -6.68 7.15
N THR A 180 7.85 -7.62 6.24
CA THR A 180 7.80 -9.05 6.58
C THR A 180 9.13 -9.55 7.13
N VAL A 181 10.26 -9.17 6.52
CA VAL A 181 11.59 -9.55 7.02
C VAL A 181 11.89 -8.90 8.37
N LEU A 182 11.54 -7.63 8.55
CA LEU A 182 11.75 -6.94 9.83
C LEU A 182 10.96 -7.58 10.97
N ILE A 183 9.70 -7.95 10.72
CA ILE A 183 8.85 -8.64 11.70
C ILE A 183 9.38 -10.05 12.01
N ASP A 184 9.95 -10.75 11.04
CA ASP A 184 10.54 -12.08 11.23
C ASP A 184 11.77 -12.03 12.15
N VAL A 185 12.66 -11.06 11.92
CA VAL A 185 13.89 -10.91 12.73
C VAL A 185 13.67 -10.19 14.08
N ALA A 186 12.60 -9.42 14.19
CA ALA A 186 12.23 -8.69 15.41
C ALA A 186 10.70 -8.76 15.63
N PRO A 187 10.19 -9.90 16.11
CA PRO A 187 8.74 -10.12 16.26
C PRO A 187 8.02 -9.09 17.13
N SER A 188 8.74 -8.44 18.03
CA SER A 188 8.21 -7.35 18.87
C SER A 188 7.81 -6.10 18.10
N LEU A 189 8.35 -5.88 16.88
CA LEU A 189 7.94 -4.76 16.03
C LEU A 189 6.48 -4.85 15.59
N GLY A 190 5.95 -6.07 15.42
CA GLY A 190 4.54 -6.28 15.07
C GLY A 190 3.61 -6.38 16.28
N ALA A 191 4.15 -6.36 17.50
CA ALA A 191 3.39 -6.37 18.75
C ALA A 191 3.37 -5.01 19.44
N ALA A 192 4.04 -4.00 18.86
CA ALA A 192 3.99 -2.65 19.39
C ALA A 192 2.57 -2.12 19.26
N HIS A 193 1.82 -2.17 20.34
CA HIS A 193 0.61 -1.40 20.49
C HIS A 193 1.00 0.08 20.43
N TYR A 194 0.80 0.71 19.29
CA TYR A 194 0.78 2.15 19.23
C TYR A 194 -0.42 2.57 20.08
N GLN A 195 -0.18 3.09 21.27
CA GLN A 195 -1.18 3.87 21.98
C GLN A 195 -1.28 5.18 21.18
N TYR A 196 -2.35 5.31 20.40
CA TYR A 196 -2.76 6.57 19.84
C TYR A 196 -3.13 7.46 21.04
N GLU A 197 -2.26 8.36 21.41
CA GLU A 197 -2.63 9.48 22.28
C GLU A 197 -3.42 10.44 21.39
N ASP A 198 -4.72 10.51 21.65
CA ASP A 198 -5.64 11.45 21.03
C ASP A 198 -5.16 12.86 21.38
N HIS A 199 -4.46 13.52 20.48
CA HIS A 199 -4.04 14.91 20.59
C HIS A 199 -5.14 15.82 20.04
N ASP A 200 -6.39 15.60 20.45
CA ASP A 200 -7.45 16.60 20.33
C ASP A 200 -7.32 17.60 21.48
N GLU A 201 -6.42 18.61 21.33
CA GLU A 201 -6.52 19.94 21.97
C GLU A 201 -6.00 21.02 21.02
#